data_dbb7a093a4b2501f01734c1f570e0fce
#
_entry.id   dbb7a093a4b2501f01734c1f570e0fce
#
_cell.length_a   1.000
_cell.length_b   1.000
_cell.length_c   1.000
_cell.angle_alpha   90.00
_cell.angle_beta   90.00
_cell.angle_gamma   90.00
#
_symmetry.space_group_name_H-M   'P 1'
#
loop_
_entity.id
_entity.type
_entity.pdbx_description
1 polymer ?
#
loop_
_entity_poly.entity_id
_entity_poly.type
_entity_poly.pdbx_seq_one_letter_code
_entity_poly.pdbx_strand_id
1 'polypeptide(L)'
;SRPPEHLNMIMQKFPDAAIPGLGYGLTETNAIGAIISGKFYASRPNSTGRPTPPVTSVKIVDDEGNTLEDGGVGEICIKGATVMKGYWNKPEATAEVIKDGWFHSGDIGMLDDLGFLIILDRAKDIVIRGGENIGCAEVEYAISEHPEVSEVSVYGIPEERLGEMLCCSIMLQ
;
A
#
# COMPACT_ATOMS: atom_id res chain seq x y z
N SER A 1 -1.38 -6.16 -1.27
CA SER A 1 -1.10 -6.09 -2.74
C SER A 1 -1.40 -7.43 -3.38
N ARG A 2 -1.65 -7.45 -4.70
CA ARG A 2 -1.88 -8.70 -5.42
C ARG A 2 -0.53 -9.35 -5.74
N PRO A 3 -0.30 -10.65 -5.42
CA PRO A 3 0.93 -11.33 -5.81
C PRO A 3 1.15 -11.30 -7.34
N PRO A 4 2.39 -11.12 -7.81
CA PRO A 4 2.72 -11.08 -9.25
C PRO A 4 2.25 -12.30 -10.04
N GLU A 5 2.19 -13.46 -9.40
CA GLU A 5 1.75 -14.71 -10.03
C GLU A 5 0.27 -14.69 -10.46
N HIS A 6 -0.58 -13.93 -9.76
CA HIS A 6 -1.98 -13.77 -10.16
C HIS A 6 -2.13 -13.08 -11.51
N LEU A 7 -1.23 -12.15 -11.85
CA LEU A 7 -1.23 -11.53 -13.19
C LEU A 7 -0.94 -12.56 -14.27
N ASN A 8 0.10 -13.39 -14.07
CA ASN A 8 0.46 -14.44 -15.02
C ASN A 8 -0.69 -15.44 -15.21
N MET A 9 -1.34 -15.84 -14.11
CA MET A 9 -2.50 -16.73 -14.18
C MET A 9 -3.69 -16.12 -14.93
N ILE A 10 -3.97 -14.84 -14.73
CA ILE A 10 -5.03 -14.13 -15.47
C ILE A 10 -4.70 -14.07 -16.95
N MET A 11 -3.47 -13.72 -17.32
CA MET A 11 -3.05 -13.64 -18.73
C MET A 11 -3.06 -15.00 -19.44
N GLN A 12 -2.75 -16.09 -18.70
CA GLN A 12 -2.85 -17.45 -19.24
C GLN A 12 -4.29 -17.90 -19.45
N LYS A 13 -5.19 -17.62 -18.49
CA LYS A 13 -6.60 -18.03 -18.57
C LYS A 13 -7.43 -17.20 -19.55
N PHE A 14 -7.05 -15.96 -19.78
CA PHE A 14 -7.80 -15.00 -20.58
C PHE A 14 -6.88 -14.25 -21.55
N PRO A 15 -6.23 -14.94 -22.52
CA PRO A 15 -5.24 -14.33 -23.40
C PRO A 15 -5.81 -13.22 -24.29
N ASP A 16 -7.11 -13.31 -24.64
CA ASP A 16 -7.83 -12.34 -25.47
C ASP A 16 -8.71 -11.38 -24.67
N ALA A 17 -8.72 -11.48 -23.36
CA ALA A 17 -9.54 -10.64 -22.51
C ALA A 17 -8.93 -9.24 -22.35
N ALA A 18 -9.81 -8.32 -21.94
CA ALA A 18 -9.45 -6.94 -21.66
C ALA A 18 -8.13 -6.83 -20.86
N ILE A 19 -7.34 -5.85 -21.24
CA ILE A 19 -6.05 -5.51 -20.68
C ILE A 19 -6.13 -5.51 -19.13
N PRO A 20 -5.41 -6.42 -18.45
CA PRO A 20 -5.47 -6.45 -17.00
C PRO A 20 -4.99 -5.11 -16.44
N GLY A 21 -5.65 -4.64 -15.40
CA GLY A 21 -5.31 -3.42 -14.72
C GLY A 21 -5.39 -3.59 -13.20
N LEU A 22 -4.69 -2.74 -12.51
CA LEU A 22 -4.71 -2.61 -11.07
C LEU A 22 -4.83 -1.13 -10.72
N GLY A 23 -5.51 -0.83 -9.61
CA GLY A 23 -5.59 0.52 -9.07
C GLY A 23 -5.39 0.51 -7.57
N TYR A 24 -4.94 1.64 -7.07
CA TYR A 24 -4.88 1.96 -5.66
C TYR A 24 -5.81 3.13 -5.38
N GLY A 25 -6.55 3.03 -4.30
CA GLY A 25 -7.40 4.09 -3.79
C GLY A 25 -8.21 3.60 -2.60
N LEU A 26 -8.75 4.55 -1.86
CA LEU A 26 -9.53 4.33 -0.65
C LEU A 26 -10.93 4.91 -0.84
N THR A 27 -11.84 4.59 0.07
CA THR A 27 -13.19 5.20 0.10
C THR A 27 -13.09 6.73 0.15
N GLU A 28 -12.14 7.23 0.93
CA GLU A 28 -11.83 8.65 1.12
C GLU A 28 -11.31 9.35 -0.15
N THR A 29 -10.87 8.58 -1.15
CA THR A 29 -10.41 9.07 -2.45
C THR A 29 -11.31 8.64 -3.61
N ASN A 30 -12.54 8.19 -3.31
CA ASN A 30 -13.47 7.62 -4.31
C ASN A 30 -12.81 6.50 -5.14
N ALA A 31 -12.03 5.63 -4.51
CA ALA A 31 -11.28 4.52 -5.09
C ALA A 31 -10.20 4.91 -6.12
N ILE A 32 -9.82 6.19 -6.22
CA ILE A 32 -8.85 6.68 -7.21
C ILE A 32 -7.68 7.36 -6.50
N GLY A 33 -6.51 6.77 -6.61
CA GLY A 33 -5.22 7.32 -6.20
C GLY A 33 -4.19 7.14 -7.30
N ALA A 34 -3.96 5.89 -7.71
CA ALA A 34 -3.06 5.52 -8.81
C ALA A 34 -3.67 4.39 -9.64
N ILE A 35 -3.31 4.29 -10.92
CA ILE A 35 -3.82 3.27 -11.84
C ILE A 35 -2.69 2.78 -12.75
N ILE A 36 -2.67 1.48 -13.02
CA ILE A 36 -1.80 0.84 -14.01
C ILE A 36 -2.61 -0.15 -14.84
N SER A 37 -2.27 -0.29 -16.11
CA SER A 37 -2.91 -1.27 -17.00
C SER A 37 -1.98 -1.72 -18.13
N GLY A 38 -2.36 -2.82 -18.78
CA GLY A 38 -1.72 -3.31 -19.99
C GLY A 38 -0.24 -3.64 -19.83
N LYS A 39 0.54 -3.20 -20.83
CA LYS A 39 1.98 -3.48 -20.89
C LYS A 39 2.75 -2.94 -19.68
N PHE A 40 2.31 -1.82 -19.12
CA PHE A 40 2.93 -1.25 -17.94
C PHE A 40 2.71 -2.13 -16.71
N TYR A 41 1.50 -2.70 -16.55
CA TYR A 41 1.24 -3.63 -15.47
C TYR A 41 2.05 -4.92 -15.62
N ALA A 42 2.13 -5.47 -16.83
CA ALA A 42 2.93 -6.67 -17.09
C ALA A 42 4.43 -6.48 -16.78
N SER A 43 4.96 -5.27 -17.02
CA SER A 43 6.37 -4.95 -16.75
C SER A 43 6.66 -4.50 -15.31
N ARG A 44 5.62 -4.19 -14.53
CA ARG A 44 5.70 -3.68 -13.14
C ARG A 44 4.64 -4.33 -12.24
N PRO A 45 4.73 -5.65 -12.02
CA PRO A 45 3.69 -6.39 -11.28
C PRO A 45 3.56 -5.96 -9.82
N ASN A 46 4.61 -5.36 -9.24
CA ASN A 46 4.62 -4.88 -7.85
C ASN A 46 4.06 -3.45 -7.70
N SER A 47 3.78 -2.76 -8.80
CA SER A 47 3.26 -1.39 -8.77
C SER A 47 1.73 -1.39 -8.85
N THR A 48 1.13 -0.42 -8.17
CA THR A 48 -0.30 -0.10 -8.27
C THR A 48 -0.57 1.01 -9.29
N GLY A 49 0.47 1.50 -9.97
CA GLY A 49 0.36 2.47 -11.05
C GLY A 49 0.85 3.86 -10.72
N ARG A 50 0.41 4.80 -11.55
CA ARG A 50 0.75 6.23 -11.42
C ARG A 50 -0.48 7.03 -11.03
N PRO A 51 -0.29 8.14 -10.29
CA PRO A 51 -1.35 9.12 -10.14
C PRO A 51 -1.81 9.63 -11.51
N THR A 52 -3.03 10.10 -11.59
CA THR A 52 -3.67 10.58 -12.84
C THR A 52 -3.90 12.09 -12.80
N PRO A 53 -2.86 12.93 -12.98
CA PRO A 53 -3.03 14.38 -13.00
C PRO A 53 -3.94 14.83 -14.18
N PRO A 54 -4.78 15.88 -13.99
CA PRO A 54 -4.89 16.70 -12.79
C PRO A 54 -5.88 16.16 -11.73
N VAL A 55 -6.40 14.93 -11.92
CA VAL A 55 -7.46 14.36 -11.06
C VAL A 55 -6.90 14.01 -9.68
N THR A 56 -5.73 13.33 -9.66
CA THR A 56 -5.03 12.98 -8.42
C THR A 56 -3.54 13.27 -8.52
N SER A 57 -2.96 13.65 -7.39
CA SER A 57 -1.52 13.74 -7.15
C SER A 57 -1.18 12.89 -5.94
N VAL A 58 0.01 12.29 -5.95
CA VAL A 58 0.53 11.48 -4.84
C VAL A 58 1.89 12.03 -4.45
N LYS A 59 2.18 12.05 -3.16
CA LYS A 59 3.50 12.26 -2.59
C LYS A 59 3.75 11.27 -1.47
N ILE A 60 5.00 11.02 -1.17
CA ILE A 60 5.45 10.23 -0.02
C ILE A 60 6.01 11.19 1.02
N VAL A 61 5.69 10.99 2.29
CA VAL A 61 6.19 11.83 3.39
C VAL A 61 6.83 10.98 4.48
N ASP A 62 7.82 11.55 5.16
CA ASP A 62 8.39 10.99 6.37
C ASP A 62 7.50 11.22 7.61
N ASP A 63 7.94 10.76 8.79
CA ASP A 63 7.23 10.89 10.06
C ASP A 63 7.08 12.36 10.51
N GLU A 64 7.96 13.26 10.05
CA GLU A 64 7.90 14.69 10.28
C GLU A 64 6.98 15.42 9.27
N GLY A 65 6.48 14.74 8.23
CA GLY A 65 5.61 15.27 7.19
C GLY A 65 6.35 15.92 6.02
N ASN A 66 7.69 15.80 5.95
CA ASN A 66 8.47 16.28 4.82
C ASN A 66 8.29 15.36 3.61
N THR A 67 8.18 15.96 2.42
CA THR A 67 8.08 15.18 1.18
C THR A 67 9.42 14.53 0.87
N LEU A 68 9.40 13.22 0.63
CA LEU A 68 10.55 12.44 0.22
C LEU A 68 10.75 12.48 -1.30
N GLU A 69 11.99 12.31 -1.74
CA GLU A 69 12.33 12.12 -3.15
C GLU A 69 11.96 10.71 -3.62
N ASP A 70 11.99 10.49 -4.95
CA ASP A 70 11.73 9.19 -5.56
C ASP A 70 12.63 8.10 -4.96
N GLY A 71 12.05 6.97 -4.62
CA GLY A 71 12.71 5.88 -3.90
C GLY A 71 12.67 6.00 -2.37
N GLY A 72 12.27 7.15 -1.81
CA GLY A 72 12.05 7.28 -0.37
C GLY A 72 10.80 6.52 0.08
N VAL A 73 10.90 5.83 1.23
CA VAL A 73 9.81 5.06 1.83
C VAL A 73 9.16 5.88 2.94
N GLY A 74 7.83 6.02 2.91
CA GLY A 74 7.07 6.78 3.89
C GLY A 74 5.57 6.68 3.66
N GLU A 75 4.79 7.54 4.34
CA GLU A 75 3.34 7.55 4.21
C GLU A 75 2.90 8.10 2.85
N ILE A 76 1.95 7.41 2.23
CA ILE A 76 1.33 7.80 0.97
C ILE A 76 0.29 8.88 1.25
N CYS A 77 0.51 10.09 0.69
CA CYS A 77 -0.44 11.18 0.75
C CYS A 77 -1.05 11.45 -0.63
N ILE A 78 -2.37 11.66 -0.67
CA ILE A 78 -3.14 11.86 -1.90
C ILE A 78 -3.84 13.22 -1.87
N LYS A 79 -3.78 13.94 -3.00
CA LYS A 79 -4.49 15.21 -3.20
C LYS A 79 -5.18 15.21 -4.55
N GLY A 80 -6.38 15.76 -4.62
CA GLY A 80 -7.08 15.93 -5.89
C GLY A 80 -8.59 16.02 -5.75
N ALA A 81 -9.26 16.05 -6.90
CA ALA A 81 -10.71 16.22 -6.97
C ALA A 81 -11.49 15.01 -6.41
N THR A 82 -10.86 13.87 -6.29
CA THR A 82 -11.45 12.63 -5.78
C THR A 82 -11.40 12.51 -4.26
N VAL A 83 -10.57 13.32 -3.59
CA VAL A 83 -10.47 13.31 -2.13
C VAL A 83 -11.76 13.83 -1.51
N MET A 84 -12.28 13.10 -0.54
CA MET A 84 -13.49 13.49 0.22
C MET A 84 -13.33 14.87 0.88
N LYS A 85 -14.43 15.55 1.14
CA LYS A 85 -14.43 16.79 1.92
C LYS A 85 -14.20 16.57 3.41
N GLY A 86 -14.51 15.37 3.90
CA GLY A 86 -14.35 14.99 5.30
C GLY A 86 -15.34 13.91 5.72
N TYR A 87 -15.15 13.41 6.92
CA TYR A 87 -16.08 12.48 7.56
C TYR A 87 -17.33 13.20 8.07
N TRP A 88 -18.50 12.64 7.81
CA TRP A 88 -19.78 13.24 8.22
C TRP A 88 -19.86 13.41 9.73
N ASN A 89 -20.11 14.64 10.18
CA ASN A 89 -20.17 15.03 11.60
C ASN A 89 -18.94 14.64 12.44
N LYS A 90 -17.76 14.51 11.84
CA LYS A 90 -16.50 14.19 12.53
C LYS A 90 -15.37 15.11 12.09
N PRO A 91 -15.43 16.41 12.46
CA PRO A 91 -14.42 17.38 12.03
C PRO A 91 -13.03 17.07 12.59
N GLU A 92 -12.92 16.55 13.80
CA GLU A 92 -11.65 16.18 14.43
C GLU A 92 -10.97 15.02 13.66
N ALA A 93 -11.70 13.92 13.42
CA ALA A 93 -11.19 12.80 12.63
C ALA A 93 -10.85 13.22 11.18
N THR A 94 -11.55 14.22 10.63
CA THR A 94 -11.23 14.79 9.32
C THR A 94 -9.90 15.54 9.36
N ALA A 95 -9.68 16.36 10.39
CA ALA A 95 -8.44 17.13 10.56
C ALA A 95 -7.21 16.22 10.82
N GLU A 96 -7.41 15.06 11.40
CA GLU A 96 -6.33 14.06 11.58
C GLU A 96 -5.80 13.53 10.27
N VAL A 97 -6.67 13.30 9.27
CA VAL A 97 -6.30 12.64 8.01
C VAL A 97 -6.18 13.61 6.83
N ILE A 98 -6.73 14.83 6.89
CA ILE A 98 -6.58 15.84 5.83
C ILE A 98 -5.79 17.02 6.37
N LYS A 99 -4.52 17.13 5.92
CA LYS A 99 -3.59 18.21 6.31
C LYS A 99 -3.13 18.94 5.06
N ASP A 100 -3.28 20.25 5.02
CA ASP A 100 -2.92 21.13 3.90
C ASP A 100 -3.49 20.69 2.55
N GLY A 101 -4.68 20.07 2.59
CA GLY A 101 -5.37 19.54 1.41
C GLY A 101 -4.82 18.21 0.89
N TRP A 102 -3.92 17.57 1.64
CA TRP A 102 -3.45 16.21 1.41
C TRP A 102 -4.16 15.24 2.36
N PHE A 103 -4.69 14.17 1.81
CA PHE A 103 -5.23 13.04 2.56
C PHE A 103 -4.08 12.09 2.91
N HIS A 104 -3.89 11.86 4.19
CA HIS A 104 -2.94 10.92 4.77
C HIS A 104 -3.60 9.54 4.80
N SER A 105 -3.08 8.60 4.02
CA SER A 105 -3.76 7.31 3.78
C SER A 105 -3.56 6.30 4.91
N GLY A 106 -2.50 6.44 5.69
CA GLY A 106 -2.03 5.43 6.62
C GLY A 106 -1.41 4.21 5.93
N ASP A 107 -1.20 4.24 4.61
CA ASP A 107 -0.47 3.23 3.87
C ASP A 107 0.97 3.70 3.64
N ILE A 108 1.92 2.78 3.73
CA ILE A 108 3.36 3.03 3.52
C ILE A 108 3.73 2.56 2.12
N GLY A 109 4.51 3.37 1.43
CA GLY A 109 4.95 3.06 0.08
C GLY A 109 6.05 3.98 -0.41
N MET A 110 6.33 3.88 -1.70
CA MET A 110 7.33 4.68 -2.39
C MET A 110 6.89 4.97 -3.83
N LEU A 111 7.44 6.03 -4.41
CA LEU A 111 7.39 6.26 -5.85
C LEU A 111 8.74 5.84 -6.44
N ASP A 112 8.70 5.06 -7.54
CA ASP A 112 9.92 4.77 -8.30
C ASP A 112 10.38 5.99 -9.13
N ASP A 113 11.55 5.90 -9.74
CA ASP A 113 12.17 6.93 -10.60
C ASP A 113 11.32 7.34 -11.82
N LEU A 114 10.29 6.58 -12.13
CA LEU A 114 9.32 6.86 -13.18
C LEU A 114 7.96 7.31 -12.63
N GLY A 115 7.84 7.50 -11.30
CA GLY A 115 6.64 7.95 -10.62
C GLY A 115 5.56 6.86 -10.50
N PHE A 116 5.93 5.58 -10.51
CA PHE A 116 5.01 4.49 -10.22
C PHE A 116 4.95 4.22 -8.73
N LEU A 117 3.75 4.15 -8.19
CA LEU A 117 3.49 3.88 -6.79
C LEU A 117 3.64 2.39 -6.49
N ILE A 118 4.43 2.08 -5.46
CA ILE A 118 4.61 0.76 -4.88
C ILE A 118 4.14 0.84 -3.44
N ILE A 119 3.13 0.04 -3.09
CA ILE A 119 2.64 -0.06 -1.71
C ILE A 119 3.42 -1.16 -1.02
N LEU A 120 3.95 -0.85 0.14
CA LEU A 120 4.73 -1.79 0.96
C LEU A 120 3.88 -2.42 2.05
N ASP A 121 3.23 -1.58 2.89
CA ASP A 121 2.40 -2.06 3.99
C ASP A 121 1.43 -0.96 4.47
N ARG A 122 0.69 -1.24 5.54
CA ARG A 122 -0.02 -0.21 6.31
C ARG A 122 0.82 0.22 7.50
N ALA A 123 0.79 1.51 7.84
CA ALA A 123 1.54 2.06 8.96
C ALA A 123 1.23 1.32 10.30
N LYS A 124 -0.04 0.94 10.50
CA LYS A 124 -0.49 0.19 11.70
C LYS A 124 -0.12 -1.31 11.69
N ASP A 125 0.26 -1.84 10.54
CA ASP A 125 0.61 -3.26 10.36
C ASP A 125 2.14 -3.43 10.23
N ILE A 126 2.92 -2.36 10.47
CA ILE A 126 4.38 -2.41 10.61
C ILE A 126 4.73 -2.73 12.07
N VAL A 127 5.53 -3.76 12.27
CA VAL A 127 6.07 -4.12 13.58
C VAL A 127 7.39 -3.37 13.81
N ILE A 128 7.46 -2.58 14.87
CA ILE A 128 8.66 -1.81 15.24
C ILE A 128 9.44 -2.60 16.29
N ARG A 129 10.53 -3.25 15.84
CA ARG A 129 11.37 -4.07 16.69
C ARG A 129 12.79 -3.55 16.78
N GLY A 130 13.18 -3.05 17.95
CA GLY A 130 14.53 -2.54 18.17
C GLY A 130 14.94 -1.37 17.28
N GLY A 131 13.96 -0.61 16.77
CA GLY A 131 14.16 0.49 15.83
C GLY A 131 14.12 0.06 14.35
N GLU A 132 13.91 -1.23 14.06
CA GLU A 132 13.68 -1.72 12.70
C GLU A 132 12.18 -1.80 12.40
N ASN A 133 11.79 -1.36 11.23
CA ASN A 133 10.43 -1.43 10.70
C ASN A 133 10.28 -2.72 9.89
N ILE A 134 9.46 -3.66 10.38
CA ILE A 134 9.21 -4.95 9.73
C ILE A 134 7.80 -4.92 9.15
N GLY A 135 7.67 -5.01 7.83
CA GLY A 135 6.38 -5.11 7.15
C GLY A 135 5.75 -6.49 7.36
N CYS A 136 4.56 -6.54 7.95
CA CYS A 136 3.85 -7.80 8.16
C CYS A 136 3.55 -8.50 6.84
N ALA A 137 3.17 -7.77 5.80
CA ALA A 137 2.83 -8.31 4.49
C ALA A 137 4.02 -9.03 3.80
N GLU A 138 5.26 -8.54 3.98
CA GLU A 138 6.46 -9.19 3.44
C GLU A 138 6.69 -10.55 4.10
N VAL A 139 6.53 -10.62 5.41
CA VAL A 139 6.69 -11.86 6.18
C VAL A 139 5.56 -12.85 5.87
N GLU A 140 4.32 -12.37 5.76
CA GLU A 140 3.17 -13.18 5.33
C GLU A 140 3.41 -13.81 3.95
N TYR A 141 3.92 -13.00 3.01
CA TYR A 141 4.23 -13.49 1.67
C TYR A 141 5.28 -14.63 1.72
N ALA A 142 6.39 -14.43 2.43
CA ALA A 142 7.44 -15.44 2.56
C ALA A 142 6.94 -16.75 3.21
N ILE A 143 6.08 -16.65 4.23
CA ILE A 143 5.49 -17.84 4.88
C ILE A 143 4.49 -18.54 3.96
N SER A 144 3.71 -17.78 3.19
CA SER A 144 2.68 -18.32 2.28
C SER A 144 3.24 -19.12 1.11
N GLU A 145 4.54 -18.96 0.80
CA GLU A 145 5.23 -19.81 -0.20
C GLU A 145 5.39 -21.28 0.23
N HIS A 146 5.20 -21.56 1.52
CA HIS A 146 5.30 -22.94 2.01
C HIS A 146 4.07 -23.76 1.60
N PRO A 147 4.21 -24.93 0.94
CA PRO A 147 3.11 -25.67 0.34
C PRO A 147 2.05 -26.19 1.33
N GLU A 148 2.40 -26.33 2.60
CA GLU A 148 1.46 -26.77 3.65
C GLU A 148 0.71 -25.61 4.32
N VAL A 149 1.02 -24.35 3.98
CA VAL A 149 0.34 -23.17 4.54
C VAL A 149 -0.86 -22.82 3.67
N SER A 150 -2.05 -22.78 4.28
CA SER A 150 -3.26 -22.31 3.61
C SER A 150 -3.55 -20.84 3.88
N GLU A 151 -3.32 -20.40 5.11
CA GLU A 151 -3.46 -18.98 5.50
C GLU A 151 -2.41 -18.60 6.53
N VAL A 152 -1.99 -17.34 6.52
CA VAL A 152 -1.08 -16.77 7.50
C VAL A 152 -1.50 -15.34 7.83
N SER A 153 -1.34 -14.96 9.08
CA SER A 153 -1.49 -13.58 9.55
C SER A 153 -0.32 -13.25 10.45
N VAL A 154 0.39 -12.16 10.14
CA VAL A 154 1.54 -11.65 10.90
C VAL A 154 1.15 -10.37 11.62
N TYR A 155 1.61 -10.22 12.86
CA TYR A 155 1.29 -9.07 13.71
C TYR A 155 2.34 -8.85 14.78
N GLY A 156 2.39 -7.62 15.33
CA GLY A 156 3.21 -7.28 16.48
C GLY A 156 2.49 -7.51 17.80
N ILE A 157 3.23 -7.95 18.81
CA ILE A 157 2.78 -7.92 20.21
C ILE A 157 3.78 -7.12 21.04
N PRO A 158 3.33 -6.36 22.07
CA PRO A 158 4.22 -5.61 22.93
C PRO A 158 5.30 -6.49 23.57
N GLU A 159 6.56 -6.02 23.54
CA GLU A 159 7.72 -6.69 24.15
C GLU A 159 8.60 -5.64 24.85
N GLU A 160 8.97 -5.89 26.13
CA GLU A 160 9.60 -4.90 26.99
C GLU A 160 10.98 -4.42 26.52
N ARG A 161 11.77 -5.29 25.86
CA ARG A 161 13.17 -4.99 25.52
C ARG A 161 13.31 -4.28 24.17
N LEU A 162 12.52 -4.65 23.19
CA LEU A 162 12.68 -4.20 21.82
C LEU A 162 11.42 -3.48 21.26
N GLY A 163 10.43 -3.22 22.11
CA GLY A 163 9.17 -2.56 21.76
C GLY A 163 8.12 -3.55 21.32
N GLU A 164 8.34 -4.25 20.22
CA GLU A 164 7.41 -5.27 19.71
C GLU A 164 8.12 -6.58 19.38
N MET A 165 7.38 -7.66 19.43
CA MET A 165 7.77 -8.97 18.95
C MET A 165 6.89 -9.36 17.76
N LEU A 166 7.54 -9.75 16.66
CA LEU A 166 6.85 -10.26 15.49
C LEU A 166 6.29 -11.67 15.79
N CYS A 167 5.01 -11.84 15.56
CA CYS A 167 4.28 -13.09 15.73
C CYS A 167 3.50 -13.44 14.48
N CYS A 168 3.19 -14.71 14.29
CA CYS A 168 2.31 -15.16 13.23
C CYS A 168 1.34 -16.23 13.71
N SER A 169 0.16 -16.24 13.09
CA SER A 169 -0.82 -17.31 13.16
C SER A 169 -0.88 -18.00 11.81
N ILE A 170 -0.74 -19.32 11.78
CA ILE A 170 -0.67 -20.11 10.54
C ILE A 170 -1.78 -21.15 10.57
N MET A 171 -2.52 -21.25 9.46
CA MET A 171 -3.43 -22.35 9.19
C MET A 171 -2.79 -23.28 8.15
N LEU A 172 -2.75 -24.56 8.46
CA LEU A 172 -2.25 -25.59 7.54
C LEU A 172 -3.39 -26.13 6.66
N GLN A 173 -3.01 -26.69 5.50
CA GLN A 173 -3.96 -27.33 4.58
C GLN A 173 -4.54 -28.62 5.15
#